data_5248b9d498812e44e2dac3050e7293fe
#
_entry.id   5248b9d498812e44e2dac3050e7293fe
#
_cell.length_a   1.000
_cell.length_b   1.000
_cell.length_c   1.000
_cell.angle_alpha   90.00
_cell.angle_beta   90.00
_cell.angle_gamma   90.00
#
_symmetry.space_group_name_H-M   'P 1'
#
loop_
_entity.id
_entity.type
_entity.pdbx_description
1 polymer ?
#
loop_
_entity_poly.entity_id
_entity_poly.type
_entity_poly.pdbx_seq_one_letter_code
_entity_poly.pdbx_strand_id
1 'polypeptide(L)'
;MHELIATQRFLDASLERADATGGGRVRAVRLQVGVLSGLTEESIRFYWELLTPGTAAEGSSLQVTMVAGRVACRTCGTESEVMDDFPICPGCAGVDLVVFDGDACAIEAVEIQAAGLAPGADDDCRGVPEVTIAHV
;
A
#
# COMPACT_ATOMS: atom_id res chain seq x y z
N MET A 1 3.25 -6.91 14.63
CA MET A 1 2.46 -5.91 15.16
C MET A 1 2.40 -4.68 14.35
N HIS A 2 3.50 -4.17 13.87
CA HIS A 2 3.51 -3.09 13.09
C HIS A 2 2.79 -3.26 11.77
N GLU A 3 2.79 -4.46 11.19
CA GLU A 3 2.08 -4.74 9.95
C GLU A 3 0.58 -4.68 10.17
N LEU A 4 0.12 -5.11 11.32
CA LEU A 4 -1.31 -5.04 11.63
C LEU A 4 -1.77 -3.58 11.72
N ILE A 5 -1.01 -2.75 12.40
CA ILE A 5 -1.37 -1.35 12.56
C ILE A 5 -1.34 -0.64 11.21
N ALA A 6 -0.32 -0.91 10.42
CA ALA A 6 -0.23 -0.28 9.10
C ALA A 6 -1.38 -0.72 8.20
N THR A 7 -1.71 -1.99 8.22
CA THR A 7 -2.81 -2.51 7.41
C THR A 7 -4.13 -1.92 7.88
N GLN A 8 -4.31 -1.77 9.18
CA GLN A 8 -5.52 -1.15 9.71
C GLN A 8 -5.64 0.30 9.23
N ARG A 9 -4.54 1.02 9.16
CA ARG A 9 -4.56 2.40 8.65
C ARG A 9 -4.92 2.45 7.18
N PHE A 10 -4.40 1.53 6.39
CA PHE A 10 -4.76 1.45 4.98
C PHE A 10 -6.25 1.17 4.84
N LEU A 11 -6.77 0.27 5.66
CA LEU A 11 -8.18 -0.06 5.61
C LEU A 11 -9.03 1.13 6.03
N ASP A 12 -8.66 1.79 7.11
CA ASP A 12 -9.41 2.94 7.60
C ASP A 12 -9.45 4.05 6.55
N ALA A 13 -8.34 4.32 5.92
CA ALA A 13 -8.29 5.34 4.88
C ALA A 13 -9.14 4.97 3.68
N SER A 14 -9.15 3.69 3.33
CA SER A 14 -9.97 3.21 2.21
C SER A 14 -11.45 3.34 2.54
N LEU A 15 -11.83 3.02 3.76
CA LEU A 15 -13.22 3.13 4.19
C LEU A 15 -13.67 4.58 4.25
N GLU A 16 -12.78 5.48 4.64
CA GLU A 16 -13.10 6.90 4.65
C GLU A 16 -13.37 7.41 3.25
N ARG A 17 -12.61 6.93 2.27
CA ARG A 17 -12.85 7.30 0.89
C ARG A 17 -14.21 6.80 0.41
N ALA A 18 -14.56 5.58 0.79
CA ALA A 18 -15.84 5.02 0.42
C ALA A 18 -16.97 5.84 1.02
N ASP A 19 -16.81 6.27 2.26
CA ASP A 19 -17.80 7.10 2.90
C ASP A 19 -17.93 8.45 2.20
N ALA A 20 -16.83 9.02 1.82
CA ALA A 20 -16.84 10.33 1.17
C ALA A 20 -17.54 10.30 -0.19
N THR A 21 -17.63 9.13 -0.81
CA THR A 21 -18.34 9.00 -2.07
C THR A 21 -19.76 8.48 -1.89
N GLY A 22 -20.32 8.65 -0.71
CA GLY A 22 -21.72 8.33 -0.49
C GLY A 22 -21.97 6.94 0.06
N GLY A 23 -21.00 6.35 0.72
CA GLY A 23 -21.19 5.05 1.34
C GLY A 23 -20.98 3.89 0.40
N GLY A 24 -20.12 4.03 -0.57
CA GLY A 24 -19.87 2.98 -1.53
C GLY A 24 -19.06 1.84 -0.95
N ARG A 25 -18.82 0.84 -1.78
CA ARG A 25 -17.99 -0.30 -1.40
C ARG A 25 -16.62 -0.15 -2.01
N VAL A 26 -15.61 -0.57 -1.27
CA VAL A 26 -14.24 -0.61 -1.78
C VAL A 26 -14.09 -1.86 -2.63
N ARG A 27 -13.74 -1.72 -3.88
CA ARG A 27 -13.57 -2.84 -4.78
C ARG A 27 -12.12 -3.26 -4.90
N ALA A 28 -11.22 -2.31 -4.89
CA ALA A 28 -9.80 -2.60 -5.02
C ALA A 28 -8.99 -1.51 -4.38
N VAL A 29 -7.85 -1.87 -3.84
CA VAL A 29 -6.93 -0.91 -3.25
C VAL A 29 -5.56 -1.20 -3.82
N ARG A 30 -4.86 -0.18 -4.25
CA ARG A 30 -3.47 -0.31 -4.69
C ARG A 30 -2.58 0.40 -3.69
N LEU A 31 -1.58 -0.30 -3.22
CA LEU A 31 -0.64 0.22 -2.24
C LEU A 31 0.75 0.26 -2.82
N GLN A 32 1.50 1.26 -2.43
CA GLN A 32 2.94 1.27 -2.67
C GLN A 32 3.62 1.11 -1.32
N VAL A 33 4.46 0.11 -1.19
CA VAL A 33 5.09 -0.23 0.07
C VAL A 33 6.59 -0.20 -0.13
N GLY A 34 7.27 0.65 0.60
CA GLY A 34 8.73 0.72 0.49
C GLY A 34 9.38 -0.53 1.04
N VAL A 35 10.37 -1.01 0.34
CA VAL A 35 11.10 -2.20 0.73
C VAL A 35 11.71 -2.02 2.11
N LEU A 36 12.10 -0.80 2.45
CA LEU A 36 12.74 -0.50 3.72
C LEU A 36 11.77 -0.10 4.83
N SER A 37 10.47 -0.23 4.58
CA SER A 37 9.45 0.11 5.57
C SER A 37 9.31 -0.94 6.65
N GLY A 38 9.82 -2.12 6.40
CA GLY A 38 9.63 -3.24 7.32
C GLY A 38 8.36 -4.01 7.09
N LEU A 39 7.54 -3.60 6.13
CA LEU A 39 6.30 -4.30 5.82
C LEU A 39 6.53 -5.20 4.62
N THR A 40 5.87 -6.35 4.61
CA THR A 40 5.94 -7.26 3.47
C THR A 40 4.56 -7.38 2.84
N GLU A 41 4.55 -7.68 1.57
CA GLU A 41 3.30 -7.89 0.85
C GLU A 41 2.49 -9.01 1.49
N GLU A 42 3.16 -10.05 1.90
CA GLU A 42 2.53 -11.22 2.47
C GLU A 42 1.80 -10.86 3.76
N SER A 43 2.44 -10.10 4.64
CA SER A 43 1.84 -9.69 5.89
C SER A 43 0.65 -8.78 5.67
N ILE A 44 0.80 -7.85 4.73
CA ILE A 44 -0.27 -6.92 4.44
C ILE A 44 -1.48 -7.66 3.91
N ARG A 45 -1.28 -8.61 3.00
CA ARG A 45 -2.39 -9.39 2.46
C ARG A 45 -3.06 -10.22 3.53
N PHE A 46 -2.26 -10.81 4.43
CA PHE A 46 -2.80 -11.61 5.51
C PHE A 46 -3.72 -10.79 6.39
N TYR A 47 -3.25 -9.63 6.83
CA TYR A 47 -4.07 -8.80 7.70
C TYR A 47 -5.24 -8.16 6.98
N TRP A 48 -5.09 -7.86 5.69
CA TRP A 48 -6.20 -7.33 4.90
C TRP A 48 -7.35 -8.32 4.88
N GLU A 49 -7.04 -9.58 4.64
CA GLU A 49 -8.07 -10.61 4.63
C GLU A 49 -8.67 -10.84 6.00
N LEU A 50 -7.91 -10.55 7.04
CA LEU A 50 -8.39 -10.73 8.40
C LEU A 50 -9.26 -9.56 8.83
N LEU A 51 -8.97 -8.37 8.38
CA LEU A 51 -9.62 -7.17 8.88
C LEU A 51 -10.81 -6.70 8.06
N THR A 52 -10.90 -7.10 6.81
CA THR A 52 -11.96 -6.59 5.91
C THR A 52 -13.33 -7.22 6.08
N PRO A 53 -13.48 -8.46 6.58
CA PRO A 53 -14.82 -9.02 6.71
C PRO A 53 -15.70 -8.15 7.58
N GLY A 54 -16.92 -7.93 7.14
CA GLY A 54 -17.87 -7.10 7.86
C GLY A 54 -17.72 -5.61 7.58
N THR A 55 -16.82 -5.23 6.68
CA THR A 55 -16.64 -3.82 6.32
C THR A 55 -17.01 -3.62 4.86
N ALA A 56 -17.02 -2.37 4.44
CA ALA A 56 -17.29 -2.04 3.05
C ALA A 56 -16.15 -2.47 2.12
N ALA A 57 -15.06 -2.95 2.67
CA ALA A 57 -13.93 -3.44 1.87
C ALA A 57 -13.91 -4.96 1.79
N GLU A 58 -14.89 -5.64 2.32
CA GLU A 58 -14.94 -7.08 2.28
C GLU A 58 -14.97 -7.56 0.83
N GLY A 59 -14.11 -8.50 0.50
CA GLY A 59 -14.01 -9.03 -0.85
C GLY A 59 -13.22 -8.14 -1.81
N SER A 60 -12.64 -7.07 -1.31
CA SER A 60 -11.89 -6.16 -2.18
C SER A 60 -10.59 -6.81 -2.64
N SER A 61 -10.11 -6.40 -3.80
CA SER A 61 -8.81 -6.83 -4.30
C SER A 61 -7.73 -5.94 -3.72
N LEU A 62 -6.59 -6.50 -3.47
CA LEU A 62 -5.47 -5.73 -2.96
C LEU A 62 -4.28 -5.93 -3.87
N GLN A 63 -3.73 -4.87 -4.39
CA GLN A 63 -2.50 -4.91 -5.17
C GLN A 63 -1.43 -4.18 -4.40
N VAL A 64 -0.30 -4.82 -4.22
CA VAL A 64 0.81 -4.23 -3.48
C VAL A 64 2.00 -4.13 -4.42
N THR A 65 2.53 -2.95 -4.55
CA THR A 65 3.75 -2.72 -5.33
C THR A 65 4.86 -2.39 -4.36
N MET A 66 5.91 -3.19 -4.39
CA MET A 66 7.07 -2.92 -3.54
C MET A 66 7.95 -1.90 -4.24
N VAL A 67 8.34 -0.89 -3.50
CA VAL A 67 9.13 0.22 -4.04
C VAL A 67 10.55 0.09 -3.53
N ALA A 68 11.51 0.17 -4.41
CA ALA A 68 12.92 0.04 -4.07
C ALA A 68 13.34 1.11 -3.09
N GLY A 69 14.23 0.78 -2.20
CA GLY A 69 14.82 1.74 -1.30
C GLY A 69 16.01 2.43 -1.93
N ARG A 70 16.31 3.63 -1.47
CA ARG A 70 17.50 4.36 -1.89
C ARG A 70 18.29 4.73 -0.67
N VAL A 71 19.56 4.39 -0.69
CA VAL A 71 20.43 4.57 0.47
C VAL A 71 21.74 5.19 0.02
N ALA A 72 22.41 5.84 0.95
CA ALA A 72 23.75 6.36 0.73
C ALA A 72 24.65 5.85 1.85
N CYS A 73 25.82 5.39 1.50
CA CYS A 73 26.75 4.85 2.46
C CYS A 73 27.50 5.97 3.15
N ARG A 74 27.52 5.97 4.46
CA ARG A 74 28.25 6.99 5.22
C ARG A 74 29.75 6.77 5.16
N THR A 75 30.19 5.55 4.90
CA THR A 75 31.58 5.22 4.90
C THR A 75 32.24 5.58 3.57
N CYS A 76 31.64 5.21 2.46
CA CYS A 76 32.29 5.45 1.16
C CYS A 76 31.52 6.39 0.26
N GLY A 77 30.34 6.82 0.65
CA GLY A 77 29.56 7.79 -0.14
C GLY A 77 28.80 7.21 -1.31
N THR A 78 28.83 5.91 -1.50
CA THR A 78 28.14 5.29 -2.63
C THR A 78 26.63 5.34 -2.40
N GLU A 79 25.90 5.78 -3.41
CA GLU A 79 24.46 5.73 -3.38
C GLU A 79 23.99 4.50 -4.15
N SER A 80 22.95 3.83 -3.65
CA SER A 80 22.48 2.63 -4.32
C SER A 80 21.00 2.44 -4.10
N GLU A 81 20.43 1.64 -4.97
CA GLU A 81 19.04 1.24 -4.86
C GLU A 81 19.01 -0.16 -4.29
N VAL A 82 18.12 -0.42 -3.35
CA VAL A 82 18.05 -1.72 -2.70
C VAL A 82 16.64 -2.25 -2.75
N MET A 83 16.53 -3.56 -2.88
CA MET A 83 15.26 -4.25 -2.87
C MET A 83 15.13 -5.20 -1.69
N ASP A 84 16.10 -5.20 -0.80
CA ASP A 84 16.12 -6.09 0.35
C ASP A 84 15.94 -5.32 1.63
N ASP A 85 15.45 -5.97 2.67
CA ASP A 85 15.30 -5.38 3.98
C ASP A 85 16.63 -5.17 4.66
N PHE A 86 17.67 -5.84 4.23
CA PHE A 86 18.98 -5.74 4.87
C PHE A 86 19.98 -5.22 3.86
N PRO A 87 19.99 -3.92 3.60
CA PRO A 87 20.84 -3.38 2.56
C PRO A 87 22.31 -3.37 2.99
N ILE A 88 23.16 -3.65 2.04
CA ILE A 88 24.59 -3.61 2.22
C ILE A 88 25.16 -2.74 1.13
N CYS A 89 26.12 -1.90 1.45
CA CYS A 89 26.74 -1.04 0.45
C CYS A 89 27.45 -1.86 -0.60
N PRO A 90 27.12 -1.69 -1.89
CA PRO A 90 27.79 -2.45 -2.93
C PRO A 90 29.23 -1.97 -3.16
N GLY A 91 29.60 -0.82 -2.64
CA GLY A 91 30.95 -0.31 -2.82
C GLY A 91 31.92 -0.79 -1.77
N CYS A 92 31.53 -0.85 -0.53
CA CYS A 92 32.43 -1.23 0.54
C CYS A 92 31.92 -2.37 1.42
N ALA A 93 30.74 -2.88 1.11
CA ALA A 93 30.09 -3.95 1.87
C ALA A 93 29.74 -3.53 3.31
N GLY A 94 29.74 -2.24 3.58
CA GLY A 94 29.38 -1.74 4.90
C GLY A 94 27.89 -1.70 5.09
N VAL A 95 27.46 -1.49 6.31
CA VAL A 95 26.04 -1.43 6.63
C VAL A 95 25.62 -0.10 7.22
N ASP A 96 26.51 0.86 7.25
CA ASP A 96 26.20 2.19 7.81
C ASP A 96 25.58 3.05 6.70
N LEU A 97 24.32 2.84 6.47
CA LEU A 97 23.60 3.44 5.35
C LEU A 97 22.56 4.43 5.83
N VAL A 98 22.40 5.51 5.09
CA VAL A 98 21.32 6.46 5.33
C VAL A 98 20.24 6.19 4.30
N VAL A 99 19.03 6.00 4.76
CA VAL A 99 17.90 5.76 3.89
C VAL A 99 17.29 7.10 3.52
N PHE A 100 17.12 7.35 2.23
CA PHE A 100 16.45 8.57 1.82
C PHE A 100 15.23 8.32 0.94
N ASP A 101 14.91 7.06 0.65
CA ASP A 101 13.67 6.73 -0.05
C ASP A 101 13.37 5.27 0.16
N GLY A 102 12.13 4.87 -0.03
CA GLY A 102 11.72 3.46 0.06
C GLY A 102 11.39 3.00 1.45
N ASP A 103 11.25 3.90 2.39
CA ASP A 103 10.89 3.55 3.76
C ASP A 103 9.46 3.97 4.10
N ALA A 104 8.72 4.47 3.15
CA ALA A 104 7.35 4.92 3.38
C ALA A 104 6.36 4.06 2.62
N CYS A 105 5.12 4.11 3.04
CA CYS A 105 4.05 3.42 2.38
C CYS A 105 2.96 4.42 2.04
N ALA A 106 2.26 4.16 0.96
CA ALA A 106 1.18 5.04 0.52
C ALA A 106 0.09 4.24 -0.14
N ILE A 107 -1.13 4.77 -0.08
CA ILE A 107 -2.21 4.24 -0.89
C ILE A 107 -2.09 4.93 -2.22
N GLU A 108 -1.85 4.14 -3.26
CA GLU A 108 -1.77 4.68 -4.58
C GLU A 108 -3.14 4.99 -5.12
N ALA A 109 -4.09 4.10 -4.90
CA ALA A 109 -5.43 4.25 -5.45
C ALA A 109 -6.44 3.41 -4.70
N VAL A 110 -7.66 3.90 -4.59
CA VAL A 110 -8.78 3.14 -4.04
C VAL A 110 -9.89 3.17 -5.09
N GLU A 111 -10.31 2.00 -5.52
CA GLU A 111 -11.38 1.89 -6.48
C GLU A 111 -12.67 1.64 -5.73
N ILE A 112 -13.64 2.48 -5.87
CA ILE A 112 -14.86 2.46 -5.09
C ILE A 112 -16.05 2.33 -6.01
N GLN A 113 -16.97 1.43 -5.66
CA GLN A 113 -18.23 1.32 -6.34
C GLN A 113 -19.25 2.12 -5.55
N ALA A 114 -19.88 3.08 -6.18
CA ALA A 114 -20.81 3.96 -5.49
C ALA A 114 -22.00 3.19 -4.96
N ALA A 115 -22.52 3.65 -3.84
CA ALA A 115 -23.70 3.03 -3.25
C ALA A 115 -24.87 3.14 -4.20
N GLY A 116 -25.67 2.12 -4.23
CA GLY A 116 -26.85 2.09 -5.06
C GLY A 116 -26.64 1.50 -6.44
N LEU A 117 -25.41 1.22 -6.82
CA LEU A 117 -25.18 0.56 -8.08
C LEU A 117 -25.34 -0.93 -7.88
N ALA A 118 -26.06 -1.56 -8.76
CA ALA A 118 -26.28 -2.98 -8.65
C ALA A 118 -25.01 -3.72 -9.02
N PRO A 119 -24.66 -4.73 -8.28
CA PRO A 119 -23.47 -5.49 -8.58
C PRO A 119 -23.57 -6.11 -9.95
N GLY A 120 -22.63 -5.93 -10.73
CA GLY A 120 -22.58 -6.51 -12.03
C GLY A 120 -23.40 -5.84 -13.07
N ALA A 121 -24.19 -4.91 -12.71
CA ALA A 121 -25.05 -4.32 -13.64
C ALA A 121 -24.30 -3.40 -14.54
N ASP A 122 -23.25 -2.91 -14.09
CA ASP A 122 -22.54 -2.00 -14.83
C ASP A 122 -21.24 -2.43 -14.97
N ASP A 123 -21.08 -3.56 -15.13
CA ASP A 123 -19.90 -4.10 -15.27
C ASP A 123 -19.05 -3.37 -16.13
N ASP A 124 -19.42 -2.48 -16.83
CA ASP A 124 -18.55 -1.85 -17.64
C ASP A 124 -17.78 -0.84 -16.96
N CYS A 125 -16.72 -0.47 -17.48
CA CYS A 125 -15.79 0.39 -16.86
C CYS A 125 -16.26 1.75 -16.74
N ARG A 126 -17.27 2.13 -17.41
CA ARG A 126 -17.69 3.46 -17.34
C ARG A 126 -18.21 3.81 -16.03
N GLY A 127 -18.74 2.89 -15.32
CA GLY A 127 -19.27 3.16 -14.03
C GLY A 127 -18.27 3.12 -12.96
N VAL A 128 -17.05 2.85 -13.24
CA VAL A 128 -16.05 2.72 -12.20
C VAL A 128 -15.73 4.08 -11.66
N PRO A 129 -15.79 4.24 -10.38
CA PRO A 129 -15.48 5.49 -9.77
C PRO A 129 -14.04 5.84 -9.96
N GLU A 130 -13.76 7.08 -9.85
CA GLU A 130 -12.45 7.51 -9.96
C GLU A 130 -11.56 6.93 -8.95
N VAL A 131 -10.33 7.00 -9.20
CA VAL A 131 -9.31 6.51 -8.33
C VAL A 131 -8.83 7.64 -7.45
N THR A 132 -8.73 7.37 -6.18
CA THR A 132 -8.29 8.37 -5.23
C THR A 132 -6.93 8.00 -4.69
N ILE A 133 -6.05 8.95 -4.57
CA ILE A 133 -4.72 8.71 -4.10
C ILE A 133 -4.55 9.36 -2.74
N ALA A 134 -3.93 8.67 -1.82
CA ALA A 134 -3.70 9.21 -0.49
C ALA A 134 -2.44 8.61 0.11
N HIS A 135 -1.72 9.42 0.83
CA HIS A 135 -0.55 8.96 1.57
C HIS A 135 -0.98 8.52 2.96
N VAL A 136 -0.28 7.59 3.52
CA VAL A 136 -0.58 7.04 4.82
C VAL A 136 0.31 7.60 5.90
#